data_b4f779f0fa6de29a3a00c10834b264c3
#
_entry.id   b4f779f0fa6de29a3a00c10834b264c3
#
_cell.length_a   1.000
_cell.length_b   1.000
_cell.length_c   1.000
_cell.angle_alpha   90.00
_cell.angle_beta   90.00
_cell.angle_gamma   90.00
#
_symmetry.space_group_name_H-M   'P 1'
#
loop_
_entity.id
_entity.type
_entity.pdbx_description
1 polymer ?
#
loop_
_entity_poly.entity_id
_entity_poly.type
_entity_poly.pdbx_seq_one_letter_code
_entity_poly.pdbx_strand_id
1 'polypeptide(L)'
;MHGQEGGSVGDVDDEFAHRAMDNFGAFILGRNMFGPVRGAWPDNAWKGWWGDNPSYHAPTFVLTRYERAPVVMEGGTTFYFVTGGIEEAVELAKKAAGSKDVKIGGGVSTVRQYLKAGLIDSLHLASVPVLLGQGEPLFQGLDLHALGFSVTDRKDSGYATHLTLEKV
;
A
#
# COMPACT_ATOMS: atom_id res chain seq x y z
N MET A 1 -9.26 -45.86 -0.19
CA MET A 1 -8.68 -44.89 0.73
C MET A 1 -7.85 -43.92 -0.10
N HIS A 2 -8.40 -42.78 -0.46
CA HIS A 2 -7.65 -41.69 -1.08
C HIS A 2 -7.59 -40.59 -0.05
N GLY A 3 -6.38 -40.39 0.53
CA GLY A 3 -6.09 -39.24 1.37
C GLY A 3 -6.09 -38.00 0.49
N GLN A 4 -7.03 -37.11 0.71
CA GLN A 4 -6.94 -35.74 0.24
C GLN A 4 -5.91 -35.05 1.15
N GLU A 5 -4.76 -34.73 0.59
CA GLU A 5 -3.85 -33.77 1.19
C GLU A 5 -4.54 -32.40 1.12
N GLY A 6 -5.15 -32.02 2.22
CA GLY A 6 -5.67 -30.68 2.41
C GLY A 6 -4.48 -29.74 2.54
N GLY A 7 -4.12 -29.04 1.45
CA GLY A 7 -3.32 -27.84 1.55
C GLY A 7 -4.04 -26.88 2.50
N SER A 8 -3.37 -26.36 3.51
CA SER A 8 -3.98 -25.51 4.51
C SER A 8 -4.49 -24.24 3.84
N VAL A 9 -5.75 -23.90 4.10
CA VAL A 9 -6.44 -22.72 3.53
C VAL A 9 -5.73 -21.40 3.88
N GLY A 10 -4.83 -21.41 4.86
CA GLY A 10 -4.00 -20.27 5.26
C GLY A 10 -2.78 -19.98 4.36
N ASP A 11 -2.32 -20.96 3.59
CA ASP A 11 -1.05 -20.86 2.85
C ASP A 11 -1.05 -19.78 1.76
N VAL A 12 -2.15 -19.61 1.03
CA VAL A 12 -2.24 -18.61 -0.07
C VAL A 12 -2.32 -17.20 0.49
N ASP A 13 -3.16 -16.97 1.50
CA ASP A 13 -3.34 -15.64 2.10
C ASP A 13 -2.05 -15.22 2.82
N ASP A 14 -1.39 -16.15 3.51
CA ASP A 14 -0.11 -15.91 4.18
C ASP A 14 1.01 -15.59 3.17
N GLU A 15 1.08 -16.31 2.04
CA GLU A 15 2.03 -16.02 0.96
C GLU A 15 1.87 -14.58 0.45
N PHE A 16 0.63 -14.15 0.20
CA PHE A 16 0.39 -12.77 -0.24
C PHE A 16 0.63 -11.74 0.85
N ALA A 17 0.33 -12.06 2.11
CA ALA A 17 0.63 -11.17 3.23
C ALA A 17 2.15 -10.96 3.41
N HIS A 18 2.94 -12.02 3.29
CA HIS A 18 4.41 -11.93 3.30
C HIS A 18 4.93 -11.12 2.10
N ARG A 19 4.51 -11.44 0.88
CA ARG A 19 4.89 -10.68 -0.33
C ARG A 19 4.50 -9.21 -0.25
N ALA A 20 3.43 -8.89 0.47
CA ALA A 20 2.97 -7.52 0.62
C ALA A 20 3.96 -6.60 1.35
N MET A 21 4.91 -7.15 2.10
CA MET A 21 5.92 -6.38 2.84
C MET A 21 7.34 -6.67 2.38
N ASP A 22 7.56 -7.80 1.68
CA ASP A 22 8.87 -8.23 1.26
C ASP A 22 9.35 -7.51 0.00
N ASN A 23 10.67 -7.29 -0.08
CA ASN A 23 11.36 -6.74 -1.24
C ASN A 23 11.03 -5.28 -1.60
N PHE A 24 10.35 -4.55 -0.73
CA PHE A 24 10.14 -3.11 -0.91
C PHE A 24 11.26 -2.33 -0.21
N GLY A 25 11.81 -1.34 -0.91
CA GLY A 25 12.85 -0.46 -0.40
C GLY A 25 12.32 0.86 0.17
N ALA A 26 11.07 1.19 -0.14
CA ALA A 26 10.37 2.36 0.39
C ALA A 26 8.86 2.18 0.28
N PHE A 27 8.13 2.96 1.08
CA PHE A 27 6.67 2.97 1.11
C PHE A 27 6.13 4.38 0.95
N ILE A 28 4.94 4.50 0.35
CA ILE A 28 4.20 5.76 0.24
C ILE A 28 2.82 5.56 0.85
N LEU A 29 2.43 6.46 1.73
CA LEU A 29 1.14 6.46 2.42
C LEU A 29 0.43 7.81 2.28
N GLY A 30 -0.89 7.77 2.19
CA GLY A 30 -1.70 8.98 2.41
C GLY A 30 -1.76 9.36 3.89
N ARG A 31 -2.02 10.63 4.18
CA ARG A 31 -2.11 11.16 5.55
C ARG A 31 -3.02 10.34 6.46
N ASN A 32 -4.16 9.88 5.92
CA ASN A 32 -5.14 9.13 6.69
C ASN A 32 -4.68 7.72 7.07
N MET A 33 -3.74 7.16 6.30
CA MET A 33 -3.09 5.89 6.65
C MET A 33 -2.09 6.07 7.79
N PHE A 34 -1.46 7.22 7.92
CA PHE A 34 -0.54 7.51 9.02
C PHE A 34 -1.28 7.80 10.32
N GLY A 35 -2.42 8.51 10.28
CA GLY A 35 -3.11 8.84 11.52
C GLY A 35 -4.43 9.59 11.36
N PRO A 36 -5.15 9.78 12.47
CA PRO A 36 -6.46 10.42 12.49
C PRO A 36 -6.38 11.95 12.45
N VAL A 37 -5.21 12.53 12.72
CA VAL A 37 -5.03 13.98 12.82
C VAL A 37 -5.29 14.64 11.47
N ARG A 38 -6.18 15.60 11.43
CA ARG A 38 -6.52 16.42 10.26
C ARG A 38 -6.00 17.84 10.44
N GLY A 39 -5.76 18.53 9.32
CA GLY A 39 -5.23 19.89 9.35
C GLY A 39 -3.77 19.96 9.77
N ALA A 40 -3.37 21.09 10.35
CA ALA A 40 -2.02 21.27 10.88
C ALA A 40 -1.72 20.27 12.01
N TRP A 41 -0.46 19.95 12.18
CA TRP A 41 -0.02 19.08 13.27
C TRP A 41 -0.14 19.84 14.60
N PRO A 42 -0.93 19.38 15.59
CA PRO A 42 -1.05 20.06 16.88
C PRO A 42 0.24 19.94 17.70
N ASP A 43 0.94 18.83 17.53
CA ASP A 43 2.20 18.48 18.17
C ASP A 43 2.88 17.32 17.41
N ASN A 44 3.94 16.77 17.97
CA ASN A 44 4.69 15.64 17.43
C ASN A 44 4.41 14.32 18.18
N ALA A 45 3.38 14.25 19.02
CA ALA A 45 3.11 13.07 19.86
C ALA A 45 2.65 11.86 19.04
N TRP A 46 1.83 12.08 18.00
CA TRP A 46 1.35 10.98 17.15
C TRP A 46 2.45 10.46 16.24
N LYS A 47 2.74 9.16 16.34
CA LYS A 47 3.82 8.48 15.58
C LYS A 47 3.33 7.41 14.60
N GLY A 48 2.04 7.33 14.36
CA GLY A 48 1.42 6.30 13.50
C GLY A 48 0.60 5.29 14.28
N TRP A 49 -0.06 4.39 13.56
CA TRP A 49 -0.94 3.36 14.12
C TRP A 49 -0.20 2.11 14.62
N TRP A 50 1.09 1.95 14.28
CA TRP A 50 1.81 0.67 14.36
C TRP A 50 2.67 0.52 15.63
N GLY A 51 2.51 1.39 16.62
CA GLY A 51 3.37 1.40 17.82
C GLY A 51 4.81 1.82 17.52
N ASP A 52 5.74 1.40 18.34
CA ASP A 52 7.13 1.87 18.28
C ASP A 52 7.98 1.20 17.20
N ASN A 53 7.59 -0.02 16.77
CA ASN A 53 8.29 -0.79 15.73
C ASN A 53 7.36 -1.14 14.55
N PRO A 54 7.11 -0.20 13.63
CA PRO A 54 6.32 -0.45 12.44
C PRO A 54 6.94 -1.50 11.52
N SER A 55 6.11 -2.33 10.91
CA SER A 55 6.53 -3.44 10.05
C SER A 55 7.13 -3.05 8.70
N TYR A 56 7.26 -1.76 8.40
CA TYR A 56 7.85 -1.30 7.13
C TYR A 56 9.35 -1.53 7.04
N HIS A 57 10.10 -1.30 8.13
CA HIS A 57 11.56 -1.44 8.20
C HIS A 57 12.30 -0.72 7.06
N ALA A 58 11.74 0.35 6.54
CA ALA A 58 12.23 1.12 5.40
C ALA A 58 11.73 2.57 5.46
N PRO A 59 12.34 3.50 4.68
CA PRO A 59 11.82 4.85 4.50
C PRO A 59 10.36 4.83 4.04
N THR A 60 9.50 5.54 4.75
CA THR A 60 8.07 5.60 4.50
C THR A 60 7.63 7.05 4.34
N PHE A 61 7.16 7.39 3.15
CA PHE A 61 6.80 8.75 2.76
C PHE A 61 5.29 8.97 2.95
N VAL A 62 4.93 9.96 3.77
CA VAL A 62 3.54 10.30 4.09
C VAL A 62 3.14 11.56 3.35
N LEU A 63 2.20 11.42 2.41
CA LEU A 63 1.63 12.55 1.68
C LEU A 63 0.78 13.42 2.60
N THR A 64 1.09 14.70 2.70
CA THR A 64 0.40 15.66 3.56
C THR A 64 0.49 17.07 2.97
N ARG A 65 -0.33 17.99 3.45
CA ARG A 65 -0.25 19.42 3.11
C ARG A 65 0.50 20.25 4.15
N TYR A 66 0.92 19.61 5.25
CA TYR A 66 1.51 20.29 6.40
C TYR A 66 2.88 19.69 6.70
N GLU A 67 3.87 20.53 6.74
CA GLU A 67 5.23 20.12 7.06
C GLU A 67 5.33 19.51 8.46
N ARG A 68 6.21 18.55 8.58
CA ARG A 68 6.58 17.92 9.85
C ARG A 68 7.99 17.35 9.74
N ALA A 69 8.74 17.44 10.85
CA ALA A 69 10.03 16.78 10.94
C ALA A 69 9.88 15.25 10.81
N PRO A 70 10.86 14.56 10.23
CA PRO A 70 10.84 13.11 10.15
C PRO A 70 10.71 12.45 11.53
N VAL A 71 10.01 11.32 11.56
CA VAL A 71 9.83 10.51 12.78
C VAL A 71 10.58 9.20 12.61
N VAL A 72 11.67 9.05 13.37
CA VAL A 72 12.45 7.81 13.40
C VAL A 72 11.81 6.85 14.38
N MET A 73 11.57 5.61 13.90
CA MET A 73 10.97 4.53 14.67
C MET A 73 11.97 3.41 14.90
N GLU A 74 11.66 2.50 15.81
CA GLU A 74 12.42 1.28 15.99
C GLU A 74 12.36 0.39 14.74
N GLY A 75 13.32 -0.50 14.57
CA GLY A 75 13.33 -1.47 13.49
C GLY A 75 13.63 -0.92 12.09
N GLY A 76 14.06 0.36 11.97
CA GLY A 76 14.53 0.92 10.70
C GLY A 76 13.47 1.65 9.87
N THR A 77 12.25 1.82 10.39
CA THR A 77 11.25 2.69 9.75
C THR A 77 11.53 4.16 10.08
N THR A 78 11.51 5.02 9.07
CA THR A 78 11.48 6.49 9.26
C THR A 78 10.35 7.06 8.43
N PHE A 79 9.44 7.78 9.07
CA PHE A 79 8.38 8.50 8.38
C PHE A 79 8.87 9.88 7.94
N TYR A 80 8.79 10.15 6.64
CA TYR A 80 9.06 11.45 6.03
C TYR A 80 7.74 12.05 5.55
N PHE A 81 7.53 13.33 5.80
CA PHE A 81 6.28 14.01 5.44
C PHE A 81 6.51 14.86 4.19
N VAL A 82 5.80 14.52 3.10
CA VAL A 82 5.99 15.11 1.77
C VAL A 82 4.84 16.04 1.47
N THR A 83 5.13 17.29 1.16
CA THR A 83 4.13 18.34 0.87
C THR A 83 4.05 18.71 -0.61
N GLY A 84 5.01 18.30 -1.43
CA GLY A 84 5.08 18.63 -2.87
C GLY A 84 4.28 17.69 -3.79
N GLY A 85 3.44 16.82 -3.24
CA GLY A 85 2.52 16.00 -4.02
C GLY A 85 3.03 14.60 -4.36
N ILE A 86 2.28 13.92 -5.23
CA ILE A 86 2.51 12.49 -5.53
C ILE A 86 3.79 12.26 -6.34
N GLU A 87 4.16 13.19 -7.22
CA GLU A 87 5.37 13.10 -8.05
C GLU A 87 6.61 13.22 -7.17
N GLU A 88 6.68 14.21 -6.29
CA GLU A 88 7.80 14.36 -5.35
C GLU A 88 7.95 13.12 -4.47
N ALA A 89 6.84 12.62 -3.92
CA ALA A 89 6.86 11.45 -3.05
C ALA A 89 7.39 10.20 -3.77
N VAL A 90 7.00 9.96 -5.03
CA VAL A 90 7.48 8.79 -5.77
C VAL A 90 8.95 8.92 -6.16
N GLU A 91 9.42 10.12 -6.49
CA GLU A 91 10.85 10.36 -6.77
C GLU A 91 11.72 10.12 -5.54
N LEU A 92 11.31 10.67 -4.39
CA LEU A 92 12.00 10.45 -3.11
C LEU A 92 11.99 8.97 -2.72
N ALA A 93 10.85 8.29 -2.87
CA ALA A 93 10.72 6.88 -2.56
C ALA A 93 11.58 6.00 -3.47
N LYS A 94 11.59 6.24 -4.78
CA LYS A 94 12.45 5.52 -5.73
C LYS A 94 13.94 5.71 -5.41
N LYS A 95 14.34 6.93 -5.09
CA LYS A 95 15.72 7.23 -4.68
C LYS A 95 16.10 6.48 -3.41
N ALA A 96 15.20 6.41 -2.43
CA ALA A 96 15.44 5.70 -1.17
C ALA A 96 15.44 4.17 -1.36
N ALA A 97 14.57 3.66 -2.23
CA ALA A 97 14.44 2.23 -2.50
C ALA A 97 15.64 1.65 -3.28
N GLY A 98 16.35 2.46 -4.06
CA GLY A 98 17.46 2.00 -4.89
C GLY A 98 17.00 1.03 -5.98
N SER A 99 17.46 -0.21 -5.90
CA SER A 99 17.08 -1.29 -6.84
C SER A 99 15.83 -2.07 -6.43
N LYS A 100 15.26 -1.77 -5.26
CA LYS A 100 14.04 -2.41 -4.77
C LYS A 100 12.80 -1.67 -5.22
N ASP A 101 11.67 -2.34 -5.12
CA ASP A 101 10.37 -1.74 -5.45
C ASP A 101 9.91 -0.72 -4.41
N VAL A 102 9.01 0.16 -4.82
CA VAL A 102 8.29 1.10 -3.98
C VAL A 102 6.84 0.63 -3.85
N LYS A 103 6.33 0.54 -2.62
CA LYS A 103 4.93 0.18 -2.37
C LYS A 103 4.09 1.40 -2.02
N ILE A 104 2.97 1.56 -2.71
CA ILE A 104 1.92 2.51 -2.35
C ILE A 104 0.91 1.78 -1.46
N GLY A 105 0.95 2.07 -0.16
CA GLY A 105 0.18 1.35 0.86
C GLY A 105 -1.25 1.84 1.07
N GLY A 106 -1.69 2.89 0.36
CA GLY A 106 -3.04 3.43 0.46
C GLY A 106 -3.07 4.83 1.08
N GLY A 107 -4.23 5.46 1.41
CA GLY A 107 -5.60 4.92 1.17
C GLY A 107 -6.12 5.03 -0.25
N VAL A 108 -7.41 4.84 -0.40
CA VAL A 108 -8.09 4.83 -1.71
C VAL A 108 -7.78 6.08 -2.54
N SER A 109 -7.92 7.26 -1.98
CA SER A 109 -7.64 8.53 -2.66
C SER A 109 -6.20 8.61 -3.17
N THR A 110 -5.22 8.15 -2.39
CA THR A 110 -3.81 8.13 -2.76
C THR A 110 -3.58 7.18 -3.94
N VAL A 111 -4.06 5.94 -3.84
CA VAL A 111 -3.92 4.94 -4.92
C VAL A 111 -4.55 5.44 -6.22
N ARG A 112 -5.75 6.04 -6.15
CA ARG A 112 -6.43 6.59 -7.34
C ARG A 112 -5.66 7.73 -8.00
N GLN A 113 -5.00 8.60 -7.23
CA GLN A 113 -4.15 9.66 -7.80
C GLN A 113 -2.97 9.07 -8.57
N TYR A 114 -2.28 8.08 -8.00
CA TYR A 114 -1.17 7.40 -8.66
C TYR A 114 -1.60 6.60 -9.89
N LEU A 115 -2.77 5.95 -9.85
CA LEU A 115 -3.35 5.27 -11.03
C LEU A 115 -3.64 6.25 -12.16
N LYS A 116 -4.29 7.39 -11.86
CA LYS A 116 -4.60 8.43 -12.84
C LYS A 116 -3.35 9.07 -13.44
N ALA A 117 -2.30 9.22 -12.65
CA ALA A 117 -1.02 9.76 -13.10
C ALA A 117 -0.16 8.75 -13.86
N GLY A 118 -0.61 7.49 -13.97
CA GLY A 118 0.14 6.44 -14.66
C GLY A 118 1.40 5.96 -13.92
N LEU A 119 1.49 6.20 -12.63
CA LEU A 119 2.67 5.96 -11.79
C LEU A 119 2.66 4.61 -11.05
N ILE A 120 1.71 3.74 -11.35
CA ILE A 120 1.63 2.37 -10.81
C ILE A 120 1.90 1.38 -11.93
N ASP A 121 2.78 0.43 -11.70
CA ASP A 121 3.16 -0.62 -12.66
C ASP A 121 2.43 -1.94 -12.38
N SER A 122 2.19 -2.24 -11.10
CA SER A 122 1.54 -3.47 -10.65
C SER A 122 0.57 -3.20 -9.50
N LEU A 123 -0.53 -3.95 -9.47
CA LEU A 123 -1.55 -3.93 -8.43
C LEU A 123 -1.77 -5.34 -7.91
N HIS A 124 -1.82 -5.49 -6.59
CA HIS A 124 -2.37 -6.67 -5.96
C HIS A 124 -3.67 -6.32 -5.23
N LEU A 125 -4.71 -7.06 -5.52
CA LEU A 125 -6.04 -6.93 -4.92
C LEU A 125 -6.43 -8.22 -4.23
N ALA A 126 -6.94 -8.12 -3.01
CA ALA A 126 -7.61 -9.21 -2.32
C ALA A 126 -9.11 -8.89 -2.24
N SER A 127 -9.93 -9.62 -2.98
CA SER A 127 -11.38 -9.49 -2.95
C SER A 127 -11.96 -10.51 -1.98
N VAL A 128 -12.63 -10.03 -0.94
CA VAL A 128 -13.27 -10.87 0.08
C VAL A 128 -14.78 -10.92 -0.15
N PRO A 129 -15.46 -12.07 0.13
CA PRO A 129 -16.88 -12.22 -0.11
C PRO A 129 -17.72 -11.59 1.02
N VAL A 130 -17.50 -10.30 1.27
CA VAL A 130 -18.20 -9.51 2.28
C VAL A 130 -18.89 -8.33 1.63
N LEU A 131 -20.18 -8.18 1.89
CA LEU A 131 -20.99 -7.05 1.42
C LEU A 131 -21.04 -5.99 2.51
N LEU A 132 -20.30 -4.90 2.33
CA LEU A 132 -20.25 -3.80 3.32
C LEU A 132 -21.48 -2.89 3.26
N GLY A 133 -22.22 -2.90 2.15
CA GLY A 133 -23.37 -2.02 1.91
C GLY A 133 -23.01 -0.54 1.68
N GLN A 134 -21.84 -0.10 2.14
CA GLN A 134 -21.30 1.25 1.94
C GLN A 134 -19.77 1.20 2.01
N GLY A 135 -19.12 2.22 1.47
CA GLY A 135 -17.66 2.32 1.48
C GLY A 135 -17.15 3.23 0.38
N GLU A 136 -15.85 3.42 0.33
CA GLU A 136 -15.18 4.20 -0.73
C GLU A 136 -14.74 3.25 -1.85
N PRO A 137 -15.33 3.34 -3.06
CA PRO A 137 -14.97 2.46 -4.17
C PRO A 137 -13.60 2.80 -4.72
N LEU A 138 -12.68 1.82 -4.74
CA LEU A 138 -11.29 2.02 -5.17
C LEU A 138 -11.18 2.51 -6.61
N PHE A 139 -11.99 1.97 -7.52
CA PHE A 139 -11.87 2.22 -8.97
C PHE A 139 -12.96 3.14 -9.54
N GLN A 140 -13.69 3.88 -8.71
CA GLN A 140 -14.73 4.79 -9.20
C GLN A 140 -14.16 5.80 -10.20
N GLY A 141 -14.71 5.80 -11.41
CA GLY A 141 -14.28 6.68 -12.49
C GLY A 141 -12.93 6.32 -13.11
N LEU A 142 -12.45 5.08 -12.91
CA LEU A 142 -11.24 4.53 -13.52
C LEU A 142 -11.59 3.29 -14.36
N ASP A 143 -11.03 3.21 -15.55
CA ASP A 143 -11.00 2.03 -16.38
C ASP A 143 -9.57 1.47 -16.38
N LEU A 144 -9.35 0.39 -15.66
CA LEU A 144 -8.01 -0.21 -15.52
C LEU A 144 -7.48 -0.73 -16.85
N HIS A 145 -8.36 -1.25 -17.72
CA HIS A 145 -7.95 -1.70 -19.05
C HIS A 145 -7.50 -0.53 -19.92
N ALA A 146 -8.24 0.58 -19.93
CA ALA A 146 -7.84 1.80 -20.62
C ALA A 146 -6.53 2.41 -20.07
N LEU A 147 -6.22 2.17 -18.77
CA LEU A 147 -4.94 2.52 -18.14
C LEU A 147 -3.81 1.54 -18.44
N GLY A 148 -4.07 0.49 -19.23
CA GLY A 148 -3.08 -0.49 -19.67
C GLY A 148 -2.89 -1.68 -18.72
N PHE A 149 -3.75 -1.90 -17.75
CA PHE A 149 -3.65 -3.02 -16.84
C PHE A 149 -4.38 -4.26 -17.35
N SER A 150 -3.76 -5.41 -17.17
CA SER A 150 -4.37 -6.73 -17.37
C SER A 150 -4.14 -7.62 -16.17
N VAL A 151 -5.07 -8.54 -15.91
CA VAL A 151 -4.89 -9.56 -14.86
C VAL A 151 -3.85 -10.56 -15.33
N THR A 152 -2.74 -10.66 -14.61
CA THR A 152 -1.62 -11.56 -14.93
C THR A 152 -1.56 -12.78 -14.03
N ASP A 153 -2.15 -12.71 -12.84
CA ASP A 153 -2.26 -13.85 -11.93
C ASP A 153 -3.57 -13.78 -11.14
N ARG A 154 -4.13 -14.96 -10.86
CA ARG A 154 -5.30 -15.12 -10.00
C ARG A 154 -5.10 -16.34 -9.12
N LYS A 155 -5.30 -16.16 -7.81
CA LYS A 155 -5.30 -17.25 -6.84
C LYS A 155 -6.51 -17.10 -5.90
N ASP A 156 -7.20 -18.20 -5.69
CA ASP A 156 -8.33 -18.28 -4.77
C ASP A 156 -7.88 -18.96 -3.48
N SER A 157 -8.18 -18.34 -2.34
CA SER A 157 -8.15 -18.97 -1.02
C SER A 157 -9.57 -19.30 -0.57
N GLY A 158 -9.72 -19.90 0.61
CA GLY A 158 -11.06 -20.10 1.20
C GLY A 158 -11.71 -18.80 1.66
N TYR A 159 -10.97 -17.69 1.73
CA TYR A 159 -11.42 -16.42 2.29
C TYR A 159 -11.38 -15.25 1.30
N ALA A 160 -10.52 -15.30 0.30
CA ALA A 160 -10.34 -14.23 -0.67
C ALA A 160 -9.96 -14.74 -2.06
N THR A 161 -10.24 -13.92 -3.07
CA THR A 161 -9.66 -14.04 -4.41
C THR A 161 -8.56 -12.99 -4.56
N HIS A 162 -7.34 -13.44 -4.77
CA HIS A 162 -6.19 -12.58 -5.03
C HIS A 162 -6.02 -12.37 -6.53
N LEU A 163 -5.91 -11.12 -6.94
CA LEU A 163 -5.68 -10.72 -8.33
C LEU A 163 -4.40 -9.89 -8.40
N THR A 164 -3.51 -10.26 -9.30
CA THR A 164 -2.39 -9.41 -9.69
C THR A 164 -2.68 -8.81 -11.05
N LEU A 165 -2.59 -7.50 -11.16
CA LEU A 165 -2.75 -6.76 -12.39
C LEU A 165 -1.44 -6.02 -12.69
N GLU A 166 -0.99 -6.11 -13.93
CA GLU A 166 0.24 -5.46 -14.37
C GLU A 166 -0.02 -4.65 -15.65
N LYS A 167 0.75 -3.58 -15.82
CA LYS A 167 0.79 -2.86 -17.09
C LYS A 167 1.44 -3.73 -18.17
N VAL A 168 0.79 -3.82 -19.31
CA VAL A 168 1.24 -4.52 -20.52
C VAL A 168 1.53 -3.53 -21.64
#